data_5d9d97d2988af1882711a8bacfdb1303
#
_entry.id   5d9d97d2988af1882711a8bacfdb1303
#
_cell.length_a   1.000
_cell.length_b   1.000
_cell.length_c   1.000
_cell.angle_alpha   90.00
_cell.angle_beta   90.00
_cell.angle_gamma   90.00
#
_symmetry.space_group_name_H-M   'P 1'
#
loop_
_entity.id
_entity.type
_entity.pdbx_description
1 polymer ?
#
loop_
_entity_poly.entity_id
_entity_poly.type
_entity_poly.pdbx_seq_one_letter_code
_entity_poly.pdbx_strand_id
1 'polypeptide(L)'
;GNLTGPVSTASSVMEPVIFYKELRKKNEDAHGYMQFVTDQLIRFGKAQIEAGADVIALSDPSATGEILGPKFFEEFTVRYVNQIVDAMKEAGAQTIVHICGQMSPVYKEVNMVRSSVLSFDSVVPMKEARANLKDRVLMGNVSTFALEFGEQEKVRSWQKAA
;
A
#
# COMPACT_ATOMS: atom_id res chain seq x y z
N GLY A 1 9.17 -11.80 -1.48
CA GLY A 1 9.23 -10.98 -2.68
C GLY A 1 8.80 -9.55 -2.40
N ASN A 2 9.11 -8.63 -3.29
CA ASN A 2 8.77 -7.22 -3.13
C ASN A 2 8.29 -6.61 -4.46
N LEU A 3 7.22 -5.79 -4.39
CA LEU A 3 6.70 -5.00 -5.50
C LEU A 3 6.51 -3.54 -5.07
N THR A 4 6.83 -2.62 -5.95
CA THR A 4 6.33 -1.24 -5.84
C THR A 4 4.88 -1.23 -6.30
N GLY A 5 4.00 -0.55 -5.55
CA GLY A 5 2.58 -0.52 -5.84
C GLY A 5 2.22 0.22 -7.14
N PRO A 6 0.99 0.01 -7.65
CA PRO A 6 0.61 0.48 -8.98
C PRO A 6 0.59 2.01 -9.11
N VAL A 7 0.15 2.75 -8.08
CA VAL A 7 0.15 4.22 -8.10
C VAL A 7 1.58 4.76 -8.09
N SER A 8 2.46 4.21 -7.25
CA SER A 8 3.86 4.62 -7.16
C SER A 8 4.63 4.28 -8.43
N THR A 9 4.41 3.10 -9.01
CA THR A 9 5.03 2.72 -10.28
C THR A 9 4.57 3.65 -11.40
N ALA A 10 3.27 3.89 -11.52
CA ALA A 10 2.70 4.77 -12.53
C ALA A 10 3.24 6.22 -12.41
N SER A 11 3.28 6.76 -11.20
CA SER A 11 3.80 8.12 -10.95
C SER A 11 5.33 8.23 -11.10
N SER A 12 6.06 7.12 -11.12
CA SER A 12 7.51 7.11 -11.35
C SER A 12 7.88 7.07 -12.84
N VAL A 13 7.00 6.53 -13.68
CA VAL A 13 7.21 6.46 -15.14
C VAL A 13 6.70 7.72 -15.83
N MET A 14 5.66 8.33 -15.29
CA MET A 14 5.12 9.62 -15.74
C MET A 14 5.49 10.68 -14.70
N GLU A 15 5.70 11.93 -15.14
CA GLU A 15 5.91 13.06 -14.22
C GLU A 15 4.74 13.13 -13.21
N PRO A 16 5.00 13.15 -11.88
CA PRO A 16 3.95 12.97 -10.87
C PRO A 16 2.81 13.98 -10.94
N VAL A 17 3.12 15.27 -11.19
CA VAL A 17 2.09 16.32 -11.29
C VAL A 17 1.18 16.08 -12.49
N ILE A 18 1.74 15.63 -13.61
CA ILE A 18 0.98 15.26 -14.81
C ILE A 18 0.11 14.05 -14.51
N PHE A 19 0.68 13.01 -13.91
CA PHE A 19 -0.04 11.78 -13.53
C PHE A 19 -1.28 12.09 -12.68
N TYR A 20 -1.12 12.82 -11.57
CA TYR A 20 -2.25 13.14 -10.70
C TYR A 20 -3.29 14.07 -11.35
N LYS A 21 -2.89 14.91 -12.32
CA LYS A 21 -3.85 15.70 -13.12
C LYS A 21 -4.65 14.81 -14.07
N GLU A 22 -4.01 13.83 -14.71
CA GLU A 22 -4.68 12.90 -15.64
C GLU A 22 -5.67 11.98 -14.89
N LEU A 23 -5.35 11.52 -13.68
CA LEU A 23 -6.31 10.81 -12.83
C LEU A 23 -7.62 11.57 -12.64
N ARG A 24 -7.56 12.91 -12.61
CA ARG A 24 -8.73 13.77 -12.40
C ARG A 24 -9.45 14.20 -13.66
N LYS A 25 -8.79 14.19 -14.83
CA LYS A 25 -9.31 14.76 -16.08
C LYS A 25 -9.74 13.73 -17.10
N LYS A 26 -9.00 12.65 -17.25
CA LYS A 26 -9.17 11.64 -18.31
C LYS A 26 -9.22 10.25 -17.72
N ASN A 27 -10.35 9.93 -17.13
CA ASN A 27 -10.52 8.71 -16.37
C ASN A 27 -10.22 7.44 -17.18
N GLU A 28 -10.63 7.36 -18.45
CA GLU A 28 -10.41 6.18 -19.29
C GLU A 28 -8.93 5.96 -19.62
N ASP A 29 -8.21 7.02 -20.02
CA ASP A 29 -6.77 6.96 -20.30
C ASP A 29 -5.99 6.59 -19.03
N ALA A 30 -6.37 7.19 -17.88
CA ALA A 30 -5.78 6.88 -16.60
C ALA A 30 -5.99 5.41 -16.22
N HIS A 31 -7.19 4.87 -16.40
CA HIS A 31 -7.47 3.46 -16.14
C HIS A 31 -6.70 2.53 -17.07
N GLY A 32 -6.58 2.86 -18.36
CA GLY A 32 -5.77 2.09 -19.31
C GLY A 32 -4.29 2.03 -18.88
N TYR A 33 -3.74 3.16 -18.45
CA TYR A 33 -2.36 3.23 -17.97
C TYR A 33 -2.17 2.46 -16.66
N MET A 34 -3.06 2.63 -15.69
CA MET A 34 -3.03 1.89 -14.42
C MET A 34 -3.15 0.39 -14.63
N GLN A 35 -4.01 -0.05 -15.58
CA GLN A 35 -4.15 -1.47 -15.89
C GLN A 35 -2.86 -2.03 -16.49
N PHE A 36 -2.26 -1.32 -17.45
CA PHE A 36 -0.98 -1.72 -18.04
C PHE A 36 0.11 -1.93 -16.97
N VAL A 37 0.27 -0.95 -16.07
CA VAL A 37 1.24 -1.05 -14.95
C VAL A 37 0.91 -2.24 -14.06
N THR A 38 -0.35 -2.42 -13.70
CA THR A 38 -0.81 -3.52 -12.84
C THR A 38 -0.51 -4.88 -13.44
N ASP A 39 -0.74 -5.06 -14.73
CA ASP A 39 -0.47 -6.31 -15.44
C ASP A 39 1.03 -6.66 -15.42
N GLN A 40 1.91 -5.66 -15.57
CA GLN A 40 3.36 -5.89 -15.47
C GLN A 40 3.78 -6.26 -14.03
N LEU A 41 3.20 -5.62 -13.02
CA LEU A 41 3.46 -5.94 -11.62
C LEU A 41 2.98 -7.35 -11.26
N ILE A 42 1.83 -7.77 -11.76
CA ILE A 42 1.33 -9.14 -11.60
C ILE A 42 2.31 -10.15 -12.20
N ARG A 43 2.79 -9.90 -13.43
CA ARG A 43 3.77 -10.78 -14.08
C ARG A 43 5.05 -10.89 -13.26
N PHE A 44 5.57 -9.75 -12.79
CA PHE A 44 6.79 -9.72 -11.98
C PHE A 44 6.59 -10.39 -10.61
N GLY A 45 5.44 -10.20 -9.96
CA GLY A 45 5.11 -10.87 -8.71
C GLY A 45 5.01 -12.38 -8.86
N LYS A 46 4.37 -12.89 -9.93
CA LYS A 46 4.30 -14.32 -10.22
C LYS A 46 5.69 -14.93 -10.45
N ALA A 47 6.58 -14.23 -11.16
CA ALA A 47 7.96 -14.69 -11.35
C ALA A 47 8.73 -14.80 -10.02
N GLN A 48 8.49 -13.89 -9.06
CA GLN A 48 9.08 -14.00 -7.72
C GLN A 48 8.53 -15.21 -6.95
N ILE A 49 7.25 -15.54 -7.09
CA ILE A 49 6.64 -16.71 -6.46
C ILE A 49 7.20 -18.01 -7.08
N GLU A 50 7.32 -18.07 -8.40
CA GLU A 50 7.96 -19.19 -9.12
C GLU A 50 9.42 -19.39 -8.69
N ALA A 51 10.11 -18.29 -8.33
CA ALA A 51 11.46 -18.33 -7.78
C ALA A 51 11.52 -18.70 -6.28
N GLY A 52 10.39 -18.97 -5.64
CA GLY A 52 10.31 -19.47 -4.26
C GLY A 52 9.87 -18.43 -3.22
N ALA A 53 9.22 -17.32 -3.61
CA ALA A 53 8.69 -16.37 -2.63
C ALA A 53 7.34 -16.84 -2.08
N ASP A 54 7.23 -17.02 -0.76
CA ASP A 54 6.00 -17.36 -0.05
C ASP A 54 5.12 -16.15 0.26
N VAL A 55 5.74 -14.97 0.32
CA VAL A 55 5.09 -13.70 0.66
C VAL A 55 5.52 -12.61 -0.30
N ILE A 56 4.56 -11.85 -0.80
CA ILE A 56 4.81 -10.65 -1.62
C ILE A 56 4.43 -9.41 -0.82
N ALA A 57 5.42 -8.56 -0.54
CA ALA A 57 5.21 -7.23 0.02
C ALA A 57 5.00 -6.21 -1.10
N LEU A 58 3.85 -5.54 -1.10
CA LEU A 58 3.47 -4.50 -2.05
C LEU A 58 3.52 -3.14 -1.33
N SER A 59 4.47 -2.29 -1.68
CA SER A 59 4.63 -0.95 -1.10
C SER A 59 4.19 0.13 -2.07
N ASP A 60 3.18 0.92 -1.70
CA ASP A 60 2.64 2.00 -2.54
C ASP A 60 2.72 3.37 -1.85
N PRO A 61 3.94 3.93 -1.69
CA PRO A 61 4.14 5.17 -0.94
C PRO A 61 3.49 6.41 -1.58
N SER A 62 3.20 6.39 -2.87
CA SER A 62 2.52 7.49 -3.55
C SER A 62 0.99 7.42 -3.47
N ALA A 63 0.44 6.31 -2.98
CA ALA A 63 -1.00 6.07 -2.84
C ALA A 63 -1.54 6.57 -1.50
N THR A 64 -1.10 7.75 -1.03
CA THR A 64 -1.50 8.23 0.29
C THR A 64 -2.93 8.76 0.32
N GLY A 65 -3.63 8.57 1.45
CA GLY A 65 -4.99 9.08 1.63
C GLY A 65 -5.10 10.60 1.53
N GLU A 66 -4.04 11.31 1.92
CA GLU A 66 -3.96 12.78 1.87
C GLU A 66 -3.92 13.33 0.43
N ILE A 67 -3.21 12.63 -0.47
CA ILE A 67 -3.06 13.05 -1.87
C ILE A 67 -4.29 12.69 -2.69
N LEU A 68 -4.78 11.47 -2.53
CA LEU A 68 -5.86 10.92 -3.35
C LEU A 68 -7.24 11.27 -2.81
N GLY A 69 -7.42 11.28 -1.50
CA GLY A 69 -8.73 11.32 -0.87
C GLY A 69 -9.55 10.05 -1.12
N PRO A 70 -10.70 9.88 -0.44
CA PRO A 70 -11.45 8.61 -0.46
C PRO A 70 -11.81 8.12 -1.86
N LYS A 71 -12.35 8.99 -2.71
CA LYS A 71 -12.81 8.63 -4.05
C LYS A 71 -11.68 8.07 -4.93
N PHE A 72 -10.58 8.80 -5.07
CA PHE A 72 -9.48 8.38 -5.93
C PHE A 72 -8.66 7.25 -5.28
N PHE A 73 -8.62 7.18 -3.96
CA PHE A 73 -8.01 6.06 -3.26
C PHE A 73 -8.76 4.75 -3.55
N GLU A 74 -10.10 4.74 -3.49
CA GLU A 74 -10.91 3.59 -3.87
C GLU A 74 -10.69 3.23 -5.35
N GLU A 75 -10.80 4.22 -6.23
CA GLU A 75 -10.79 4.04 -7.69
C GLU A 75 -9.42 3.60 -8.22
N PHE A 76 -8.32 4.18 -7.73
CA PHE A 76 -6.97 3.96 -8.27
C PHE A 76 -6.04 3.16 -7.35
N THR A 77 -6.26 3.14 -6.03
CA THR A 77 -5.46 2.31 -5.13
C THR A 77 -6.13 0.98 -4.88
N VAL A 78 -7.31 0.97 -4.26
CA VAL A 78 -8.00 -0.27 -3.87
C VAL A 78 -8.24 -1.19 -5.07
N ARG A 79 -8.74 -0.63 -6.17
CA ARG A 79 -9.06 -1.40 -7.38
C ARG A 79 -7.84 -2.14 -7.93
N TYR A 80 -6.71 -1.48 -8.09
CA TYR A 80 -5.54 -2.05 -8.75
C TYR A 80 -4.65 -2.85 -7.78
N VAL A 81 -4.53 -2.42 -6.54
CA VAL A 81 -3.88 -3.22 -5.49
C VAL A 81 -4.59 -4.56 -5.32
N ASN A 82 -5.93 -4.57 -5.31
CA ASN A 82 -6.68 -5.82 -5.17
C ASN A 82 -6.49 -6.78 -6.34
N GLN A 83 -6.31 -6.30 -7.57
CA GLN A 83 -5.98 -7.17 -8.70
C GLN A 83 -4.63 -7.89 -8.49
N ILE A 84 -3.63 -7.14 -8.00
CA ILE A 84 -2.30 -7.75 -7.68
C ILE A 84 -2.45 -8.73 -6.52
N VAL A 85 -3.11 -8.34 -5.44
CA VAL A 85 -3.32 -9.19 -4.25
C VAL A 85 -4.01 -10.50 -4.63
N ASP A 86 -5.07 -10.44 -5.42
CA ASP A 86 -5.79 -11.63 -5.85
C ASP A 86 -4.92 -12.53 -6.72
N ALA A 87 -4.19 -11.96 -7.68
CA ALA A 87 -3.28 -12.71 -8.54
C ALA A 87 -2.12 -13.38 -7.76
N MET A 88 -1.61 -12.73 -6.69
CA MET A 88 -0.60 -13.33 -5.82
C MET A 88 -1.18 -14.48 -4.98
N LYS A 89 -2.39 -14.31 -4.45
CA LYS A 89 -3.11 -15.38 -3.71
C LYS A 89 -3.41 -16.58 -4.59
N GLU A 90 -3.87 -16.36 -5.81
CA GLU A 90 -4.10 -17.41 -6.80
C GLU A 90 -2.81 -18.18 -7.14
N ALA A 91 -1.66 -17.50 -7.14
CA ALA A 91 -0.35 -18.10 -7.32
C ALA A 91 0.22 -18.75 -6.05
N GLY A 92 -0.51 -18.74 -4.92
CA GLY A 92 -0.16 -19.44 -3.67
C GLY A 92 0.60 -18.61 -2.64
N ALA A 93 0.83 -17.30 -2.87
CA ALA A 93 1.55 -16.45 -1.94
C ALA A 93 0.62 -15.64 -1.02
N GLN A 94 1.09 -15.33 0.18
CA GLN A 94 0.48 -14.34 1.06
C GLN A 94 0.91 -12.91 0.65
N THR A 95 0.13 -11.92 1.06
CA THR A 95 0.42 -10.53 0.69
C THR A 95 0.45 -9.59 1.89
N ILE A 96 1.43 -8.69 1.88
CA ILE A 96 1.51 -7.54 2.78
C ILE A 96 1.36 -6.29 1.92
N VAL A 97 0.38 -5.43 2.21
CA VAL A 97 0.25 -4.13 1.54
C VAL A 97 0.67 -3.04 2.50
N HIS A 98 1.67 -2.26 2.10
CA HIS A 98 2.17 -1.10 2.82
C HIS A 98 1.79 0.19 2.09
N ILE A 99 1.15 1.10 2.82
CA ILE A 99 0.81 2.43 2.32
C ILE A 99 1.37 3.47 3.30
N CYS A 100 2.13 4.42 2.77
CA CYS A 100 2.69 5.52 3.54
C CYS A 100 1.65 6.63 3.80
N GLY A 101 1.97 7.54 4.74
CA GLY A 101 1.18 8.72 5.04
C GLY A 101 -0.04 8.45 5.93
N GLN A 102 -0.89 9.46 6.05
CA GLN A 102 -2.06 9.43 6.94
C GLN A 102 -3.18 8.58 6.33
N MET A 103 -3.75 7.69 7.16
CA MET A 103 -4.85 6.80 6.74
C MET A 103 -6.23 7.28 7.26
N SER A 104 -6.26 8.24 8.18
CA SER A 104 -7.53 8.72 8.76
C SER A 104 -8.60 9.14 7.73
N PRO A 105 -8.27 9.75 6.58
CA PRO A 105 -9.28 10.09 5.57
C PRO A 105 -9.85 8.89 4.82
N VAL A 106 -9.17 7.73 4.83
CA VAL A 106 -9.43 6.60 3.91
C VAL A 106 -9.56 5.24 4.59
N TYR A 107 -9.78 5.17 5.91
CA TYR A 107 -9.89 3.87 6.60
C TYR A 107 -10.98 2.96 6.04
N LYS A 108 -12.09 3.53 5.58
CA LYS A 108 -13.16 2.77 4.94
C LYS A 108 -12.67 2.07 3.68
N GLU A 109 -11.95 2.78 2.84
CA GLU A 109 -11.41 2.29 1.59
C GLU A 109 -10.23 1.33 1.83
N VAL A 110 -9.36 1.62 2.82
CA VAL A 110 -8.29 0.71 3.25
C VAL A 110 -8.85 -0.65 3.69
N ASN A 111 -10.00 -0.66 4.36
CA ASN A 111 -10.67 -1.92 4.75
C ASN A 111 -11.12 -2.77 3.56
N MET A 112 -11.25 -2.19 2.37
CA MET A 112 -11.59 -2.89 1.13
C MET A 112 -10.37 -3.58 0.47
N VAL A 113 -9.16 -3.30 0.92
CA VAL A 113 -7.93 -3.96 0.43
C VAL A 113 -7.90 -5.40 0.93
N ARG A 114 -7.76 -6.37 0.02
CA ARG A 114 -7.90 -7.82 0.31
C ARG A 114 -6.59 -8.53 0.70
N SER A 115 -5.54 -7.76 1.02
CA SER A 115 -4.26 -8.33 1.47
C SER A 115 -4.39 -9.13 2.77
N SER A 116 -3.45 -10.05 3.00
CA SER A 116 -3.37 -10.81 4.24
C SER A 116 -3.00 -9.91 5.43
N VAL A 117 -2.13 -8.94 5.19
CA VAL A 117 -1.63 -7.98 6.19
C VAL A 117 -1.71 -6.56 5.62
N LEU A 118 -2.10 -5.60 6.45
CA LEU A 118 -2.00 -4.17 6.18
C LEU A 118 -0.86 -3.59 7.02
N SER A 119 0.08 -2.94 6.37
CA SER A 119 1.23 -2.28 7.00
C SER A 119 1.13 -0.76 6.87
N PHE A 120 1.42 -0.05 7.94
CA PHE A 120 1.26 1.41 8.00
C PHE A 120 2.55 2.12 8.36
N ASP A 121 2.64 3.35 7.87
CA ASP A 121 3.65 4.33 8.25
C ASP A 121 3.60 4.66 9.76
N SER A 122 4.72 5.10 10.31
CA SER A 122 4.86 5.52 11.71
C SER A 122 4.00 6.72 12.10
N VAL A 123 3.50 7.48 11.13
CA VAL A 123 2.56 8.59 11.38
C VAL A 123 1.14 8.14 11.68
N VAL A 124 0.82 6.85 11.45
CA VAL A 124 -0.50 6.27 11.73
C VAL A 124 -0.52 5.73 13.16
N PRO A 125 -1.36 6.26 14.07
CA PRO A 125 -1.51 5.68 15.39
C PRO A 125 -2.14 4.29 15.34
N MET A 126 -1.41 3.24 15.76
CA MET A 126 -1.88 1.85 15.65
C MET A 126 -3.18 1.58 16.43
N LYS A 127 -3.43 2.29 17.53
CA LYS A 127 -4.70 2.22 18.26
C LYS A 127 -5.88 2.70 17.41
N GLU A 128 -5.67 3.78 16.65
CA GLU A 128 -6.67 4.31 15.72
C GLU A 128 -6.89 3.36 14.54
N ALA A 129 -5.81 2.86 13.95
CA ALA A 129 -5.87 1.86 12.89
C ALA A 129 -6.66 0.62 13.37
N ARG A 130 -6.36 0.09 14.56
CA ARG A 130 -7.07 -1.05 15.15
C ARG A 130 -8.56 -0.77 15.39
N ALA A 131 -8.92 0.43 15.82
CA ALA A 131 -10.32 0.80 16.05
C ALA A 131 -11.14 0.81 14.75
N ASN A 132 -10.53 1.19 13.62
CA ASN A 132 -11.17 1.26 12.32
C ASN A 132 -11.08 -0.04 11.51
N LEU A 133 -10.08 -0.90 11.78
CA LEU A 133 -9.75 -2.12 11.02
C LEU A 133 -9.72 -3.34 11.96
N LYS A 134 -10.85 -3.61 12.63
CA LYS A 134 -10.95 -4.57 13.75
C LYS A 134 -10.54 -6.00 13.39
N ASP A 135 -10.94 -6.46 12.20
CA ASP A 135 -10.79 -7.85 11.78
C ASP A 135 -9.58 -8.05 10.82
N ARG A 136 -8.65 -7.09 10.81
CA ARG A 136 -7.48 -7.11 9.93
C ARG A 136 -6.20 -7.42 10.70
N VAL A 137 -5.28 -8.13 10.05
CA VAL A 137 -3.90 -8.23 10.55
C VAL A 137 -3.18 -6.92 10.22
N LEU A 138 -2.70 -6.23 11.24
CA LEU A 138 -2.01 -4.95 11.11
C LEU A 138 -0.54 -5.13 11.45
N MET A 139 0.34 -4.47 10.70
CA MET A 139 1.79 -4.46 10.89
C MET A 139 2.31 -3.02 10.89
N GLY A 140 3.24 -2.73 11.77
CA GLY A 140 3.89 -1.43 11.92
C GLY A 140 4.11 -1.16 13.41
N ASN A 141 4.55 -0.01 13.78
CA ASN A 141 5.10 1.06 12.97
C ASN A 141 6.05 1.91 13.82
N VAL A 142 7.26 1.44 14.03
CA VAL A 142 8.28 2.23 14.74
C VAL A 142 8.91 3.21 13.75
N SER A 143 8.97 4.50 14.15
CA SER A 143 9.59 5.54 13.33
C SER A 143 11.07 5.25 13.06
N THR A 144 11.50 5.31 11.80
CA THR A 144 12.90 5.19 11.40
C THR A 144 13.78 6.27 12.03
N PHE A 145 13.26 7.51 12.14
CA PHE A 145 13.93 8.59 12.87
C PHE A 145 14.11 8.27 14.36
N ALA A 146 13.12 7.64 14.98
CA ALA A 146 13.24 7.24 16.36
C ALA A 146 14.24 6.10 16.56
N LEU A 147 14.38 5.21 15.60
CA LEU A 147 15.39 4.14 15.61
C LEU A 147 16.81 4.71 15.47
N GLU A 148 16.99 5.75 14.65
CA GLU A 148 18.29 6.37 14.39
C GLU A 148 18.71 7.36 15.51
N PHE A 149 17.78 8.23 15.93
CA PHE A 149 18.07 9.37 16.82
C PHE A 149 17.45 9.26 18.21
N GLY A 150 16.60 8.26 18.45
CA GLY A 150 15.87 8.11 19.70
C GLY A 150 16.66 7.38 20.78
N GLU A 151 16.32 7.67 22.05
CA GLU A 151 16.84 6.92 23.19
C GLU A 151 16.32 5.47 23.18
N GLN A 152 17.20 4.52 23.44
CA GLN A 152 16.92 3.08 23.38
C GLN A 152 15.71 2.66 24.24
N GLU A 153 15.58 3.20 25.45
CA GLU A 153 14.46 2.90 26.35
C GLU A 153 13.12 3.39 25.80
N LYS A 154 13.12 4.56 25.16
CA LYS A 154 11.95 5.13 24.53
C LYS A 154 11.48 4.31 23.32
N VAL A 155 12.41 3.86 22.47
CA VAL A 155 12.13 2.97 21.35
C VAL A 155 11.56 1.64 21.84
N ARG A 156 12.11 1.03 22.89
CA ARG A 156 11.59 -0.19 23.50
C ARG A 156 10.18 -0.02 24.08
N SER A 157 9.86 1.15 24.64
CA SER A 157 8.51 1.41 25.15
C SER A 157 7.46 1.46 24.05
N TRP A 158 7.80 1.96 22.88
CA TRP A 158 6.89 2.01 21.74
C TRP A 158 6.59 0.63 21.16
N GLN A 159 7.57 -0.27 21.12
CA GLN A 159 7.35 -1.66 20.70
C GLN A 159 6.35 -2.42 21.59
N LYS A 160 6.24 -2.04 22.86
CA LYS A 160 5.29 -2.66 23.81
C LYS A 160 3.89 -2.04 23.73
N ALA A 161 3.75 -0.88 23.10
CA ALA A 161 2.49 -0.14 23.00
C ALA A 161 1.78 -0.32 21.64
N ALA A 162 2.46 -0.92 20.66
CA ALA A 162 1.92 -1.30 19.36
C ALA A 162 1.37 -2.73 19.40
#